data_b1aab59ad7749830953edff036976d07
#
_entry.id   b1aab59ad7749830953edff036976d07
#
_cell.length_a   1.000
_cell.length_b   1.000
_cell.length_c   1.000
_cell.angle_alpha   90.00
_cell.angle_beta   90.00
_cell.angle_gamma   90.00
#
_symmetry.space_group_name_H-M   'P 1'
#
loop_
_entity.id
_entity.type
_entity.pdbx_description
1 polymer ?
#
loop_
_entity_poly.entity_id
_entity_poly.type
_entity_poly.pdbx_seq_one_letter_code
_entity_poly.pdbx_strand_id
1 'polypeptide(L)'
;MQKFIVDKENRTVTCLSSFAGFPVQGVAKCAPEDEFDETYGAEIAKARCDLKIAEKRQKRSTKKYYEALVTAQAANERLRRMKAYMKDAEEEYSSMQRFVKRLVK
;
A
#
# COMPACT_ATOMS: atom_id res chain seq x y z
N MET A 1 2.42 -9.41 17.74
CA MET A 1 2.21 -10.51 18.72
C MET A 1 0.73 -10.84 18.79
N GLN A 2 0.36 -12.12 18.72
CA GLN A 2 -1.03 -12.55 18.76
C GLN A 2 -1.39 -13.05 20.16
N LYS A 3 -2.60 -12.74 20.59
CA LYS A 3 -3.14 -13.22 21.85
C LYS A 3 -4.43 -13.98 21.60
N PHE A 4 -4.69 -14.99 22.39
CA PHE A 4 -5.89 -15.81 22.29
C PHE A 4 -6.74 -15.68 23.55
N ILE A 5 -8.04 -15.52 23.36
CA ILE A 5 -9.01 -15.49 24.44
C ILE A 5 -9.97 -16.63 24.22
N VAL A 6 -10.03 -17.55 25.20
CA VAL A 6 -10.92 -18.71 25.13
C VAL A 6 -12.10 -18.45 26.08
N ASP A 7 -13.31 -18.49 25.54
CA ASP A 7 -14.55 -18.34 26.29
C ASP A 7 -15.34 -19.66 26.20
N LYS A 8 -15.19 -20.47 27.22
CA LYS A 8 -15.83 -21.80 27.26
C LYS A 8 -17.36 -21.73 27.37
N GLU A 9 -17.86 -20.70 28.04
CA GLU A 9 -19.31 -20.52 28.19
C GLU A 9 -19.98 -20.23 26.85
N ASN A 10 -19.40 -19.33 26.06
CA ASN A 10 -19.91 -18.97 24.76
C ASN A 10 -19.32 -19.81 23.63
N ARG A 11 -18.45 -20.76 23.98
CA ARG A 11 -17.82 -21.69 23.04
C ARG A 11 -17.11 -20.95 21.89
N THR A 12 -16.36 -19.92 22.25
CA THR A 12 -15.64 -19.09 21.29
C THR A 12 -14.15 -19.02 21.60
N VAL A 13 -13.34 -18.86 20.55
CA VAL A 13 -11.93 -18.54 20.68
C VAL A 13 -11.70 -17.31 19.82
N THR A 14 -11.07 -16.29 20.41
CA THR A 14 -10.75 -15.04 19.72
C THR A 14 -9.24 -14.88 19.64
N CYS A 15 -8.74 -14.62 18.44
CA CYS A 15 -7.35 -14.25 18.22
C CYS A 15 -7.27 -12.74 18.07
N LEU A 16 -6.44 -12.10 18.89
CA LEU A 16 -6.22 -10.66 18.86
C LEU A 16 -4.85 -10.36 18.27
N SER A 17 -4.80 -9.42 17.35
CA SER A 17 -3.56 -8.97 16.73
C SER A 17 -3.69 -7.50 16.37
N SER A 18 -2.76 -6.96 15.60
CA SER A 18 -2.82 -5.58 15.14
C SER A 18 -2.22 -5.45 13.74
N PHE A 19 -2.65 -4.40 13.04
CA PHE A 19 -2.06 -4.02 11.77
C PHE A 19 -1.98 -2.50 11.72
N ALA A 20 -0.77 -1.98 11.50
CA ALA A 20 -0.52 -0.55 11.42
C ALA A 20 -1.05 0.23 12.64
N GLY A 21 -0.95 -0.36 13.83
CA GLY A 21 -1.40 0.24 15.08
C GLY A 21 -2.89 0.09 15.39
N PHE A 22 -3.66 -0.55 14.50
CA PHE A 22 -5.10 -0.79 14.71
C PHE A 22 -5.36 -2.24 15.09
N PRO A 23 -6.29 -2.49 16.03
CA PRO A 23 -6.60 -3.85 16.44
C PRO A 23 -7.31 -4.64 15.36
N VAL A 24 -6.96 -5.92 15.25
CA VAL A 24 -7.59 -6.87 14.33
C VAL A 24 -7.91 -8.12 15.13
N GLN A 25 -9.08 -8.69 14.91
CA GLN A 25 -9.45 -9.93 15.58
C GLN A 25 -10.05 -10.94 14.63
N GLY A 26 -9.82 -12.21 14.93
CA GLY A 26 -10.47 -13.34 14.29
C GLY A 26 -11.20 -14.14 15.36
N VAL A 27 -12.42 -14.59 15.06
CA VAL A 27 -13.26 -15.32 16.01
C VAL A 27 -13.67 -16.65 15.42
N ALA A 28 -13.54 -17.70 16.21
CA ALA A 28 -14.07 -19.02 15.92
C ALA A 28 -15.14 -19.36 16.94
N LYS A 29 -16.34 -19.71 16.48
CA LYS A 29 -17.45 -20.11 17.33
C LYS A 29 -17.81 -21.55 17.05
N CYS A 30 -17.84 -22.37 18.10
CA CYS A 30 -18.20 -23.77 17.97
C CYS A 30 -19.73 -23.91 17.96
N ALA A 31 -20.25 -24.75 17.05
CA ALA A 31 -21.69 -25.04 17.00
C ALA A 31 -22.15 -25.74 18.28
N PRO A 32 -23.40 -25.52 18.73
CA PRO A 32 -23.89 -26.12 19.97
C PRO A 32 -23.86 -27.65 19.98
N GLU A 33 -24.00 -28.28 18.80
CA GLU A 33 -24.02 -29.74 18.67
C GLU A 33 -22.62 -30.35 18.61
N ASP A 34 -21.57 -29.56 18.41
CA ASP A 34 -20.21 -30.05 18.32
C ASP A 34 -19.48 -29.98 19.66
N GLU A 35 -18.49 -30.85 19.85
CA GLU A 35 -17.60 -30.79 20.98
C GLU A 35 -16.67 -29.60 20.88
N PHE A 36 -16.53 -28.83 21.94
CA PHE A 36 -15.66 -27.63 21.92
C PHE A 36 -14.18 -28.04 21.98
N ASP A 37 -13.44 -27.72 20.95
CA ASP A 37 -12.00 -27.97 20.83
C ASP A 37 -11.25 -26.64 20.78
N GLU A 38 -10.57 -26.30 21.87
CA GLU A 38 -9.82 -25.05 21.98
C GLU A 38 -8.70 -24.95 20.95
N THR A 39 -8.00 -26.06 20.71
CA THR A 39 -6.87 -26.09 19.76
C THR A 39 -7.35 -25.81 18.33
N TYR A 40 -8.38 -26.50 17.92
CA TYR A 40 -8.97 -26.31 16.59
C TYR A 40 -9.58 -24.91 16.45
N GLY A 41 -10.26 -24.45 17.50
CA GLY A 41 -10.81 -23.10 17.54
C GLY A 41 -9.73 -22.03 17.42
N ALA A 42 -8.59 -22.23 18.08
CA ALA A 42 -7.47 -21.30 18.01
C ALA A 42 -6.88 -21.23 16.59
N GLU A 43 -6.77 -22.37 15.92
CA GLU A 43 -6.29 -22.42 14.54
C GLU A 43 -7.20 -21.65 13.59
N ILE A 44 -8.51 -21.83 13.73
CA ILE A 44 -9.51 -21.11 12.91
C ILE A 44 -9.48 -19.62 13.22
N ALA A 45 -9.45 -19.24 14.50
CA ALA A 45 -9.41 -17.85 14.91
C ALA A 45 -8.15 -17.15 14.38
N LYS A 46 -7.00 -17.84 14.48
CA LYS A 46 -5.74 -17.32 13.94
C LYS A 46 -5.82 -17.12 12.43
N ALA A 47 -6.32 -18.12 11.70
CA ALA A 47 -6.44 -18.05 10.24
C ALA A 47 -7.36 -16.90 9.83
N ARG A 48 -8.47 -16.70 10.51
CA ARG A 48 -9.40 -15.59 10.26
C ARG A 48 -8.75 -14.24 10.55
N CYS A 49 -7.98 -14.14 11.63
CA CYS A 49 -7.24 -12.93 11.98
C CYS A 49 -6.19 -12.62 10.91
N ASP A 50 -5.41 -13.62 10.53
CA ASP A 50 -4.36 -13.48 9.52
C ASP A 50 -4.95 -13.09 8.14
N LEU A 51 -6.11 -13.63 7.80
CA LEU A 51 -6.81 -13.27 6.57
C LEU A 51 -7.22 -11.80 6.57
N LYS A 52 -7.75 -11.30 7.68
CA LYS A 52 -8.10 -9.88 7.82
C LYS A 52 -6.89 -8.96 7.69
N ILE A 53 -5.76 -9.36 8.31
CA ILE A 53 -4.51 -8.61 8.20
C ILE A 53 -4.02 -8.59 6.76
N ALA A 54 -4.04 -9.74 6.08
CA ALA A 54 -3.63 -9.85 4.68
C ALA A 54 -4.51 -8.98 3.77
N GLU A 55 -5.81 -8.96 4.01
CA GLU A 55 -6.75 -8.11 3.26
C GLU A 55 -6.44 -6.64 3.45
N LYS A 56 -6.22 -6.21 4.70
CA LYS A 56 -5.86 -4.82 5.00
C LYS A 56 -4.53 -4.43 4.36
N ARG A 57 -3.56 -5.33 4.39
CA ARG A 57 -2.25 -5.13 3.77
C ARG A 57 -2.37 -4.98 2.26
N GLN A 58 -3.18 -5.82 1.63
CA GLN A 58 -3.42 -5.76 0.20
C GLN A 58 -4.02 -4.41 -0.19
N LYS A 59 -5.07 -3.98 0.50
CA LYS A 59 -5.73 -2.70 0.23
C LYS A 59 -4.77 -1.52 0.38
N ARG A 60 -3.96 -1.55 1.45
CA ARG A 60 -2.99 -0.49 1.71
C ARG A 60 -1.89 -0.44 0.64
N SER A 61 -1.35 -1.61 0.27
CA SER A 61 -0.29 -1.67 -0.74
C SER A 61 -0.77 -1.25 -2.11
N THR A 62 -1.99 -1.63 -2.49
CA THR A 62 -2.63 -1.21 -3.74
C THR A 62 -2.80 0.31 -3.78
N LYS A 63 -3.30 0.90 -2.70
CA LYS A 63 -3.47 2.34 -2.61
C LYS A 63 -2.13 3.07 -2.75
N LYS A 64 -1.11 2.60 -2.05
CA LYS A 64 0.24 3.21 -2.12
C LYS A 64 0.85 3.10 -3.50
N TYR A 65 0.64 1.96 -4.17
CA TYR A 65 1.13 1.78 -5.53
C TYR A 65 0.50 2.81 -6.48
N TYR A 66 -0.81 2.98 -6.43
CA TYR A 66 -1.48 3.93 -7.32
C TYR A 66 -1.12 5.38 -6.99
N GLU A 67 -0.94 5.72 -5.73
CA GLU A 67 -0.46 7.05 -5.34
C GLU A 67 0.94 7.31 -5.92
N ALA A 68 1.84 6.34 -5.81
CA ALA A 68 3.18 6.43 -6.37
C ALA A 68 3.15 6.54 -7.90
N LEU A 69 2.25 5.79 -8.55
CA LEU A 69 2.10 5.83 -9.99
C LEU A 69 1.68 7.23 -10.48
N VAL A 70 0.70 7.83 -9.81
CA VAL A 70 0.25 9.19 -10.14
C VAL A 70 1.39 10.19 -9.98
N THR A 71 2.16 10.09 -8.90
CA THR A 71 3.32 10.96 -8.67
C THR A 71 4.38 10.78 -9.76
N ALA A 72 4.67 9.54 -10.14
CA ALA A 72 5.65 9.24 -11.19
C ALA A 72 5.21 9.78 -12.55
N GLN A 73 3.93 9.64 -12.88
CA GLN A 73 3.38 10.17 -14.14
C GLN A 73 3.48 11.68 -14.20
N ALA A 74 3.17 12.37 -13.11
CA ALA A 74 3.28 13.83 -13.03
C ALA A 74 4.74 14.28 -13.19
N ALA A 75 5.67 13.57 -12.54
CA ALA A 75 7.10 13.87 -12.66
C ALA A 75 7.62 13.64 -14.09
N ASN A 76 7.19 12.57 -14.75
CA ASN A 76 7.57 12.26 -16.11
C ASN A 76 7.06 13.33 -17.10
N GLU A 77 5.85 13.82 -16.89
CA GLU A 77 5.30 14.87 -17.73
C GLU A 77 6.05 16.18 -17.52
N ARG A 78 6.37 16.51 -16.29
CA ARG A 78 7.20 17.69 -15.99
C ARG A 78 8.57 17.58 -16.66
N LEU A 79 9.18 16.40 -16.58
CA LEU A 79 10.48 16.14 -17.20
C LEU A 79 10.40 16.40 -18.72
N ARG A 80 9.35 15.93 -19.36
CA ARG A 80 9.13 16.14 -20.80
C ARG A 80 9.03 17.62 -21.14
N ARG A 81 8.26 18.39 -20.36
CA ARG A 81 8.12 19.83 -20.58
C ARG A 81 9.43 20.57 -20.36
N MET A 82 10.19 20.21 -19.33
CA MET A 82 11.48 20.85 -19.04
C MET A 82 12.51 20.54 -20.12
N LYS A 83 12.48 19.33 -20.66
CA LYS A 83 13.37 18.95 -21.76
C LYS A 83 13.07 19.75 -23.02
N ALA A 84 11.79 19.93 -23.35
CA ALA A 84 11.38 20.75 -24.49
C ALA A 84 11.80 22.20 -24.30
N TYR A 85 11.61 22.74 -23.10
CA TYR A 85 12.03 24.10 -22.76
C TYR A 85 13.53 24.28 -22.91
N MET A 86 14.31 23.32 -22.41
CA MET A 86 15.78 23.36 -22.54
C MET A 86 16.23 23.35 -24.00
N LYS A 87 15.65 22.46 -24.81
CA LYS A 87 16.01 22.39 -26.24
C LYS A 87 15.69 23.68 -27.00
N ASP A 88 14.52 24.24 -26.70
CA ASP A 88 14.12 25.50 -27.33
C ASP A 88 15.07 26.63 -26.95
N ALA A 89 15.47 26.72 -25.69
CA ALA A 89 16.42 27.72 -25.24
C ALA A 89 17.80 27.54 -25.85
N GLU A 90 18.25 26.30 -26.01
CA GLU A 90 19.53 25.99 -26.67
C GLU A 90 19.55 26.42 -28.14
N GLU A 91 18.46 26.17 -28.86
CA GLU A 91 18.31 26.57 -30.25
C GLU A 91 18.30 28.08 -30.38
N GLU A 92 17.59 28.77 -29.51
CA GLU A 92 17.55 30.22 -29.48
C GLU A 92 18.96 30.80 -29.24
N TYR A 93 19.67 30.25 -28.26
CA TYR A 93 21.02 30.67 -27.93
C TYR A 93 21.95 30.49 -29.12
N SER A 94 21.93 29.33 -29.79
CA SER A 94 22.74 29.05 -30.96
C SER A 94 22.43 29.98 -32.10
N SER A 95 21.14 30.27 -32.34
CA SER A 95 20.71 31.21 -33.37
C SER A 95 21.23 32.60 -33.11
N MET A 96 21.16 33.07 -31.89
CA MET A 96 21.63 34.39 -31.50
C MET A 96 23.14 34.49 -31.60
N GLN A 97 23.88 33.44 -31.27
CA GLN A 97 25.33 33.43 -31.47
C GLN A 97 25.69 33.59 -32.92
N ARG A 98 25.02 32.88 -33.82
CA ARG A 98 25.28 33.02 -35.28
C ARG A 98 24.92 34.42 -35.78
N PHE A 99 23.83 34.97 -35.27
CA PHE A 99 23.40 36.31 -35.65
C PHE A 99 24.42 37.35 -35.21
N VAL A 100 24.92 37.28 -33.99
CA VAL A 100 25.94 38.19 -33.46
C VAL A 100 27.23 38.11 -34.31
N LYS A 101 27.66 36.89 -34.63
CA LYS A 101 28.85 36.69 -35.46
C LYS A 101 28.74 37.35 -36.83
N ARG A 102 27.53 37.34 -37.43
CA ARG A 102 27.30 38.01 -38.72
C ARG A 102 27.34 39.52 -38.61
N LEU A 103 26.87 40.06 -37.47
CA LEU A 103 26.86 41.49 -37.23
C LEU A 103 28.25 42.08 -36.96
N VAL A 104 29.13 41.31 -36.32
CA VAL A 104 30.42 41.78 -35.80
C VAL A 104 31.58 41.38 -36.71
N LYS A 105 31.40 41.37 -37.94
CA LYS A 105 32.49 41.08 -38.89
C LYS A 105 33.64 42.03 -38.75
#